data_32ee1fa4256126853d57512f0089daa5
#
_entry.id   32ee1fa4256126853d57512f0089daa5
#
_cell.length_a   1.000
_cell.length_b   1.000
_cell.length_c   1.000
_cell.angle_alpha   90.00
_cell.angle_beta   90.00
_cell.angle_gamma   90.00
#
_symmetry.space_group_name_H-M   'P 1'
#
loop_
_entity.id
_entity.type
_entity.pdbx_description
1 polymer ?
#
loop_
_entity_poly.entity_id
_entity_poly.type
_entity_poly.pdbx_seq_one_letter_code
_entity_poly.pdbx_strand_id
1 'polypeptide(L)'
;MNFEYPEKTKALIQRVQDFMDVYIYPLEQEVNAFYADPGNLWTVHPKIEALKAQARQAGLWNLFLPKDYGALSPGLTNLEYAPLAELMGRVKWASEIFNCSAPDTGNMEVLARYGNAAQQAQWLQPLLAGTIRSAFLMTEPDVASSDATNVQTAIVADGDDYVINGKKWWSSGAMHPHCKVAILMGKTDFGAQRHVQQSMILVPMDTPGLKVVRPLSVFGFLDSPEGHSEIHLDNVRVPKSNLLQEEGSGFAIAQGRLGPGRIHHCMRLIGAAQRSLELMCERVATRVAFGRTLQDFSSIRQDIARSRCEIEQTRLLVLAAADKMDRHGNKVAKDLIAMIKIVTPAMTQAVVDRAIQAHGGMGVSADTPLAGYWVYARTMRLADGPDEVHMHQLGRDTVKHWTR
;
A
#
# COMPACT_ATOMS: atom_id res chain seq x y z
N MET A 1 -12.30 9.94 -25.33
CA MET A 1 -11.31 9.33 -24.41
C MET A 1 -10.37 8.49 -25.27
N ASN A 2 -9.07 8.67 -25.11
CA ASN A 2 -8.09 7.76 -25.69
C ASN A 2 -7.74 6.73 -24.60
N PHE A 3 -8.02 5.45 -24.84
CA PHE A 3 -7.72 4.35 -23.92
C PHE A 3 -6.34 3.73 -24.18
N GLU A 4 -5.60 4.24 -25.16
CA GLU A 4 -4.26 3.75 -25.45
C GLU A 4 -3.22 4.49 -24.61
N TYR A 5 -2.30 3.72 -24.05
CA TYR A 5 -1.13 4.30 -23.38
C TYR A 5 -0.15 4.89 -24.40
N PRO A 6 0.57 5.96 -24.03
CA PRO A 6 1.70 6.45 -24.82
C PRO A 6 2.74 5.36 -25.07
N GLU A 7 3.46 5.42 -26.20
CA GLU A 7 4.47 4.41 -26.56
C GLU A 7 5.53 4.22 -25.47
N LYS A 8 5.94 5.30 -24.79
CA LYS A 8 6.84 5.23 -23.61
C LYS A 8 6.27 4.33 -22.53
N THR A 9 4.98 4.44 -22.23
CA THR A 9 4.31 3.65 -21.19
C THR A 9 4.16 2.20 -21.65
N LYS A 10 3.80 1.96 -22.91
CA LYS A 10 3.75 0.61 -23.49
C LYS A 10 5.11 -0.10 -23.37
N ALA A 11 6.20 0.61 -23.71
CA ALA A 11 7.55 0.09 -23.58
C ALA A 11 7.93 -0.23 -22.12
N LEU A 12 7.51 0.60 -21.16
CA LEU A 12 7.73 0.33 -19.73
C LEU A 12 6.90 -0.87 -19.25
N ILE A 13 5.64 -1.00 -19.68
CA ILE A 13 4.79 -2.16 -19.38
C ILE A 13 5.51 -3.44 -19.81
N GLN A 14 6.00 -3.48 -21.07
CA GLN A 14 6.71 -4.65 -21.57
C GLN A 14 7.96 -4.96 -20.74
N ARG A 15 8.78 -3.95 -20.42
CA ARG A 15 10.00 -4.13 -19.61
C ARG A 15 9.71 -4.63 -18.20
N VAL A 16 8.66 -4.14 -17.56
CA VAL A 16 8.23 -4.63 -16.24
C VAL A 16 7.70 -6.06 -16.36
N GLN A 17 6.90 -6.37 -17.41
CA GLN A 17 6.42 -7.73 -17.65
C GLN A 17 7.58 -8.70 -17.87
N ASP A 18 8.55 -8.36 -18.74
CA ASP A 18 9.74 -9.18 -18.98
C ASP A 18 10.52 -9.43 -17.69
N PHE A 19 10.65 -8.41 -16.84
CA PHE A 19 11.31 -8.55 -15.54
C PHE A 19 10.53 -9.47 -14.59
N MET A 20 9.20 -9.36 -14.57
CA MET A 20 8.32 -10.26 -13.81
C MET A 20 8.47 -11.71 -14.27
N ASP A 21 8.46 -11.94 -15.60
CA ASP A 21 8.53 -13.28 -16.19
C ASP A 21 9.88 -13.96 -15.95
N VAL A 22 10.96 -13.21 -16.10
CA VAL A 22 12.32 -13.77 -16.01
C VAL A 22 12.79 -13.94 -14.57
N TYR A 23 12.43 -13.01 -13.67
CA TYR A 23 13.05 -12.96 -12.35
C TYR A 23 12.09 -13.15 -11.18
N ILE A 24 10.85 -12.68 -11.28
CA ILE A 24 9.94 -12.64 -10.12
C ILE A 24 9.08 -13.89 -10.02
N TYR A 25 8.37 -14.27 -11.08
CA TYR A 25 7.54 -15.47 -11.04
C TYR A 25 8.32 -16.77 -10.75
N PRO A 26 9.52 -17.00 -11.33
CA PRO A 26 10.31 -18.18 -10.99
C PRO A 26 10.78 -18.23 -9.53
N LEU A 27 10.93 -17.07 -8.89
CA LEU A 27 11.42 -16.96 -7.51
C LEU A 27 10.31 -17.07 -6.45
N GLU A 28 9.04 -16.97 -6.84
CA GLU A 28 7.92 -16.83 -5.89
C GLU A 28 7.82 -17.97 -4.89
N GLN A 29 7.96 -19.22 -5.35
CA GLN A 29 7.90 -20.37 -4.46
C GLN A 29 9.06 -20.42 -3.46
N GLU A 30 10.26 -20.05 -3.88
CA GLU A 30 11.43 -19.99 -3.01
C GLU A 30 11.26 -18.93 -1.91
N VAL A 31 10.78 -17.73 -2.26
CA VAL A 31 10.53 -16.65 -1.29
C VAL A 31 9.42 -17.04 -0.31
N ASN A 32 8.35 -17.66 -0.80
CA ASN A 32 7.26 -18.12 0.05
C ASN A 32 7.75 -19.22 1.03
N ALA A 33 8.57 -20.16 0.55
CA ALA A 33 9.15 -21.21 1.40
C ALA A 33 10.13 -20.63 2.43
N PHE A 34 10.91 -19.61 2.05
CA PHE A 34 11.83 -18.93 2.96
C PHE A 34 11.10 -18.29 4.14
N TYR A 35 10.00 -17.57 3.91
CA TYR A 35 9.21 -16.93 4.96
C TYR A 35 8.22 -17.88 5.66
N ALA A 36 8.04 -19.10 5.18
CA ALA A 36 7.33 -20.15 5.92
C ALA A 36 8.15 -20.66 7.11
N ASP A 37 9.47 -20.51 7.10
CA ASP A 37 10.33 -20.81 8.24
C ASP A 37 10.27 -19.67 9.27
N PRO A 38 9.85 -19.94 10.53
CA PRO A 38 9.79 -18.93 11.58
C PRO A 38 11.12 -18.23 11.87
N GLY A 39 12.26 -18.90 11.62
CA GLY A 39 13.61 -18.33 11.78
C GLY A 39 13.93 -17.21 10.80
N ASN A 40 13.21 -17.15 9.67
CA ASN A 40 13.47 -16.19 8.59
C ASN A 40 12.49 -15.01 8.56
N LEU A 41 11.45 -15.02 9.38
CA LEU A 41 10.34 -14.05 9.30
C LEU A 41 10.80 -12.59 9.22
N TRP A 42 11.80 -12.22 10.03
CA TRP A 42 12.28 -10.83 10.13
C TRP A 42 13.69 -10.67 9.56
N THR A 43 13.95 -11.39 8.48
CA THR A 43 15.20 -11.28 7.71
C THR A 43 14.90 -10.90 6.26
N VAL A 44 15.85 -10.32 5.58
CA VAL A 44 15.70 -9.98 4.17
C VAL A 44 16.18 -11.15 3.32
N HIS A 45 15.31 -11.62 2.41
CA HIS A 45 15.70 -12.68 1.48
C HIS A 45 16.83 -12.20 0.54
N PRO A 46 18.00 -12.89 0.47
CA PRO A 46 19.17 -12.37 -0.25
C PRO A 46 18.93 -12.05 -1.73
N LYS A 47 18.09 -12.86 -2.41
CA LYS A 47 17.77 -12.65 -3.82
C LYS A 47 16.88 -11.42 -4.05
N ILE A 48 16.07 -11.00 -3.06
CA ILE A 48 15.27 -9.77 -3.15
C ILE A 48 16.21 -8.56 -3.29
N GLU A 49 17.23 -8.45 -2.46
CA GLU A 49 18.22 -7.34 -2.56
C GLU A 49 18.98 -7.36 -3.88
N ALA A 50 19.36 -8.55 -4.38
CA ALA A 50 19.99 -8.68 -5.69
C ALA A 50 19.08 -8.22 -6.83
N LEU A 51 17.79 -8.58 -6.79
CA LEU A 51 16.79 -8.15 -7.79
C LEU A 51 16.51 -6.64 -7.72
N LYS A 52 16.53 -6.03 -6.53
CA LYS A 52 16.45 -4.56 -6.39
C LYS A 52 17.58 -3.86 -7.13
N ALA A 53 18.80 -4.36 -6.99
CA ALA A 53 19.96 -3.83 -7.73
C ALA A 53 19.79 -3.97 -9.25
N GLN A 54 19.30 -5.12 -9.73
CA GLN A 54 19.01 -5.35 -11.15
C GLN A 54 17.89 -4.45 -11.67
N ALA A 55 16.79 -4.30 -10.95
CA ALA A 55 15.69 -3.42 -11.31
C ALA A 55 16.17 -1.96 -11.43
N ARG A 56 17.03 -1.51 -10.50
CA ARG A 56 17.64 -0.19 -10.54
C ARG A 56 18.54 0.00 -11.77
N GLN A 57 19.39 -0.96 -12.08
CA GLN A 57 20.24 -0.94 -13.29
C GLN A 57 19.40 -0.94 -14.57
N ALA A 58 18.28 -1.66 -14.56
CA ALA A 58 17.32 -1.66 -15.66
C ALA A 58 16.49 -0.36 -15.76
N GLY A 59 16.68 0.63 -14.89
CA GLY A 59 15.87 1.86 -14.86
C GLY A 59 14.39 1.61 -14.53
N LEU A 60 14.09 0.55 -13.77
CA LEU A 60 12.77 0.19 -13.27
C LEU A 60 12.69 0.47 -11.77
N TRP A 61 13.00 1.71 -11.37
CA TRP A 61 13.16 2.11 -9.98
C TRP A 61 12.35 3.36 -9.64
N ASN A 62 11.71 3.40 -8.48
CA ASN A 62 10.88 4.51 -8.00
C ASN A 62 9.77 4.94 -8.99
N LEU A 63 9.23 4.02 -9.77
CA LEU A 63 8.28 4.31 -10.85
C LEU A 63 6.96 4.95 -10.34
N PHE A 64 6.70 4.84 -9.04
CA PHE A 64 5.50 5.36 -8.38
C PHE A 64 5.48 6.88 -8.25
N LEU A 65 6.65 7.55 -8.21
CA LEU A 65 6.75 8.97 -7.87
C LEU A 65 6.32 9.84 -9.05
N PRO A 66 5.21 10.62 -8.94
CA PRO A 66 4.67 11.38 -10.05
C PRO A 66 5.63 12.45 -10.57
N LYS A 67 5.49 12.80 -11.86
CA LYS A 67 6.33 13.80 -12.55
C LYS A 67 6.38 15.16 -11.85
N ASP A 68 5.36 15.50 -11.06
CA ASP A 68 5.28 16.78 -10.34
C ASP A 68 6.35 16.93 -9.25
N TYR A 69 7.03 15.84 -8.87
CA TYR A 69 8.19 15.87 -7.97
C TYR A 69 9.52 16.19 -8.67
N GLY A 70 9.48 16.60 -9.95
CA GLY A 70 10.64 17.12 -10.68
C GLY A 70 11.78 16.12 -10.78
N ALA A 71 13.00 16.52 -10.38
CA ALA A 71 14.21 15.71 -10.47
C ALA A 71 14.18 14.41 -9.65
N LEU A 72 13.27 14.29 -8.68
CA LEU A 72 13.11 13.09 -7.88
C LEU A 72 12.30 11.99 -8.61
N SER A 73 11.54 12.37 -9.65
CA SER A 73 10.61 11.49 -10.36
C SER A 73 11.22 10.89 -11.61
N PRO A 74 10.84 9.65 -11.98
CA PRO A 74 11.13 9.06 -13.29
C PRO A 74 10.30 9.71 -14.43
N GLY A 75 9.44 10.68 -14.13
CA GLY A 75 8.65 11.45 -15.09
C GLY A 75 7.36 10.79 -15.55
N LEU A 76 6.77 9.92 -14.74
CA LEU A 76 5.47 9.30 -15.00
C LEU A 76 4.34 10.08 -14.34
N THR A 77 3.14 9.98 -14.92
CA THR A 77 1.89 10.35 -14.25
C THR A 77 1.35 9.16 -13.44
N ASN A 78 0.36 9.39 -12.55
CA ASN A 78 -0.33 8.29 -11.87
C ASN A 78 -1.03 7.36 -12.88
N LEU A 79 -1.59 7.92 -13.95
CA LEU A 79 -2.21 7.14 -15.03
C LEU A 79 -1.20 6.25 -15.76
N GLU A 80 0.00 6.74 -16.05
CA GLU A 80 1.08 5.96 -16.68
C GLU A 80 1.67 4.91 -15.73
N TYR A 81 1.68 5.17 -14.43
CA TYR A 81 2.12 4.21 -13.41
C TYR A 81 1.10 3.09 -13.16
N ALA A 82 -0.19 3.32 -13.37
CA ALA A 82 -1.25 2.37 -13.07
C ALA A 82 -1.03 0.95 -13.62
N PRO A 83 -0.73 0.74 -14.92
CA PRO A 83 -0.50 -0.61 -15.46
C PRO A 83 0.77 -1.26 -14.90
N LEU A 84 1.79 -0.47 -14.53
CA LEU A 84 3.01 -0.98 -13.90
C LEU A 84 2.73 -1.49 -12.49
N ALA A 85 1.98 -0.73 -11.71
CA ALA A 85 1.54 -1.14 -10.37
C ALA A 85 0.62 -2.37 -10.42
N GLU A 86 -0.23 -2.50 -11.44
CA GLU A 86 -1.03 -3.69 -11.68
C GLU A 86 -0.15 -4.93 -11.88
N LEU A 87 0.88 -4.84 -12.72
CA LEU A 87 1.85 -5.94 -12.91
C LEU A 87 2.56 -6.30 -11.61
N MET A 88 3.04 -5.29 -10.87
CA MET A 88 3.68 -5.50 -9.56
C MET A 88 2.73 -6.15 -8.54
N GLY A 89 1.43 -5.86 -8.62
CA GLY A 89 0.40 -6.43 -7.75
C GLY A 89 0.13 -7.92 -7.96
N ARG A 90 0.66 -8.51 -9.05
CA ARG A 90 0.50 -9.93 -9.38
C ARG A 90 1.32 -10.87 -8.48
N VAL A 91 2.36 -10.34 -7.81
CA VAL A 91 3.11 -11.05 -6.76
C VAL A 91 3.21 -10.11 -5.55
N LYS A 92 2.87 -10.61 -4.37
CA LYS A 92 2.67 -9.80 -3.16
C LYS A 92 3.88 -8.91 -2.82
N TRP A 93 5.09 -9.42 -2.98
CA TRP A 93 6.33 -8.73 -2.67
C TRP A 93 6.99 -8.03 -3.89
N ALA A 94 6.44 -8.18 -5.11
CA ALA A 94 7.11 -7.68 -6.31
C ALA A 94 7.30 -6.15 -6.31
N SER A 95 6.37 -5.37 -5.77
CA SER A 95 6.51 -3.90 -5.69
C SER A 95 7.74 -3.46 -4.90
N GLU A 96 8.23 -4.28 -3.97
CA GLU A 96 9.47 -4.05 -3.22
C GLU A 96 10.70 -4.03 -4.13
N ILE A 97 10.74 -4.91 -5.12
CA ILE A 97 11.86 -5.02 -6.07
C ILE A 97 12.08 -3.71 -6.85
N PHE A 98 11.02 -2.97 -7.09
CA PHE A 98 11.03 -1.71 -7.84
C PHE A 98 11.04 -0.46 -6.94
N ASN A 99 11.22 -0.65 -5.62
CA ASN A 99 11.07 0.39 -4.59
C ASN A 99 9.71 1.13 -4.68
N CYS A 100 8.65 0.38 -4.95
CA CYS A 100 7.30 0.87 -5.15
C CYS A 100 6.31 0.33 -4.12
N SER A 101 6.78 -0.21 -2.97
CA SER A 101 5.93 -0.78 -1.93
C SER A 101 5.51 0.25 -0.88
N ALA A 102 4.36 0.01 -0.26
CA ALA A 102 3.93 0.74 0.92
C ALA A 102 4.58 0.13 2.19
N PRO A 103 4.83 0.91 3.23
CA PRO A 103 4.45 2.33 3.42
C PRO A 103 5.42 3.34 2.82
N ASP A 104 6.57 2.91 2.30
CA ASP A 104 7.66 3.79 1.87
C ASP A 104 7.25 4.76 0.76
N THR A 105 6.47 4.31 -0.23
CA THR A 105 6.00 5.21 -1.30
C THR A 105 5.29 6.44 -0.72
N GLY A 106 4.35 6.25 0.19
CA GLY A 106 3.64 7.34 0.83
C GLY A 106 4.54 8.19 1.75
N ASN A 107 5.50 7.57 2.42
CA ASN A 107 6.44 8.27 3.30
C ASN A 107 7.47 9.08 2.49
N MET A 108 7.93 8.56 1.35
CA MET A 108 8.77 9.31 0.41
C MET A 108 8.04 10.53 -0.17
N GLU A 109 6.76 10.40 -0.52
CA GLU A 109 5.95 11.54 -0.97
C GLU A 109 5.77 12.58 0.14
N VAL A 110 5.55 12.17 1.40
CA VAL A 110 5.50 13.09 2.54
C VAL A 110 6.80 13.86 2.69
N LEU A 111 7.93 13.16 2.69
CA LEU A 111 9.24 13.79 2.82
C LEU A 111 9.59 14.71 1.64
N ALA A 112 9.26 14.30 0.42
CA ALA A 112 9.49 15.10 -0.78
C ALA A 112 8.66 16.39 -0.79
N ARG A 113 7.43 16.33 -0.26
CA ARG A 113 6.50 17.47 -0.28
C ARG A 113 6.60 18.38 0.95
N TYR A 114 6.83 17.81 2.12
CA TYR A 114 6.70 18.48 3.41
C TYR A 114 7.99 18.52 4.20
N GLY A 115 9.00 17.71 3.87
CA GLY A 115 10.31 17.71 4.51
C GLY A 115 11.16 18.89 4.08
N ASN A 116 11.92 19.46 5.02
CA ASN A 116 12.95 20.45 4.71
C ASN A 116 14.20 19.78 4.10
N ALA A 117 15.16 20.60 3.64
CA ALA A 117 16.36 20.11 2.95
C ALA A 117 17.20 19.12 3.81
N ALA A 118 17.32 19.36 5.12
CA ALA A 118 18.04 18.47 6.02
C ALA A 118 17.31 17.13 6.20
N GLN A 119 15.99 17.15 6.40
CA GLN A 119 15.15 15.96 6.52
C GLN A 119 15.15 15.14 5.22
N GLN A 120 15.11 15.80 4.07
CA GLN A 120 15.20 15.15 2.77
C GLN A 120 16.59 14.50 2.56
N ALA A 121 17.66 15.18 2.91
CA ALA A 121 19.01 14.62 2.80
C ALA A 121 19.20 13.42 3.73
N GLN A 122 18.68 13.50 4.95
CA GLN A 122 18.87 12.46 5.96
C GLN A 122 17.98 11.22 5.69
N TRP A 123 16.73 11.39 5.24
CA TRP A 123 15.75 10.32 5.18
C TRP A 123 15.23 10.02 3.77
N LEU A 124 14.88 11.06 2.99
CA LEU A 124 14.32 10.82 1.65
C LEU A 124 15.34 10.22 0.69
N GLN A 125 16.56 10.74 0.67
CA GLN A 125 17.60 10.25 -0.25
C GLN A 125 17.93 8.76 -0.01
N PRO A 126 18.13 8.28 1.24
CA PRO A 126 18.32 6.86 1.51
C PRO A 126 17.08 6.00 1.19
N LEU A 127 15.85 6.52 1.38
CA LEU A 127 14.61 5.83 0.98
C LEU A 127 14.52 5.69 -0.54
N LEU A 128 14.77 6.76 -1.28
CA LEU A 128 14.80 6.73 -2.76
C LEU A 128 15.92 5.82 -3.28
N ALA A 129 17.04 5.73 -2.56
CA ALA A 129 18.10 4.79 -2.85
C ALA A 129 17.75 3.35 -2.48
N GLY A 130 16.69 3.11 -1.70
CA GLY A 130 16.28 1.78 -1.21
C GLY A 130 17.24 1.18 -0.18
N THR A 131 18.10 1.98 0.45
CA THR A 131 19.07 1.53 1.47
C THR A 131 18.48 1.46 2.87
N ILE A 132 17.39 2.17 3.11
CA ILE A 132 16.58 2.10 4.32
C ILE A 132 15.12 1.92 3.97
N ARG A 133 14.31 1.54 4.97
CA ARG A 133 12.86 1.45 4.95
C ARG A 133 12.28 2.37 6.04
N SER A 134 10.98 2.59 5.97
CA SER A 134 10.26 3.44 6.89
C SER A 134 8.96 2.84 7.38
N ALA A 135 8.41 3.42 8.45
CA ALA A 135 7.08 3.09 8.95
C ALA A 135 6.21 4.35 9.07
N PHE A 136 4.88 4.15 9.15
CA PHE A 136 3.93 5.22 9.38
C PHE A 136 3.09 4.91 10.62
N LEU A 137 3.27 5.71 11.67
CA LEU A 137 2.71 5.49 13.00
C LEU A 137 1.53 6.43 13.23
N MET A 138 0.33 6.01 12.82
CA MET A 138 -0.88 6.81 12.97
C MET A 138 -1.90 6.13 13.88
N THR A 139 -2.29 4.90 13.54
CA THR A 139 -3.37 4.14 14.20
C THR A 139 -3.00 3.79 15.64
N GLU A 140 -3.99 3.87 16.54
CA GLU A 140 -3.85 3.59 17.98
C GLU A 140 -4.81 2.50 18.44
N PRO A 141 -4.42 1.63 19.40
CA PRO A 141 -5.27 0.54 19.86
C PRO A 141 -6.47 1.01 20.69
N ASP A 142 -6.32 2.11 21.42
CA ASP A 142 -7.27 2.53 22.45
C ASP A 142 -8.36 3.47 21.91
N VAL A 143 -8.31 3.87 20.63
CA VAL A 143 -9.26 4.79 19.99
C VAL A 143 -9.64 4.36 18.57
N ALA A 144 -10.82 4.80 18.10
CA ALA A 144 -11.24 4.60 16.71
C ALA A 144 -10.44 5.52 15.77
N SER A 145 -9.30 5.04 15.28
CA SER A 145 -8.36 5.81 14.44
C SER A 145 -8.84 6.03 13.00
N SER A 146 -9.96 5.45 12.59
CA SER A 146 -10.67 5.82 11.35
C SER A 146 -11.09 7.30 11.36
N ASP A 147 -11.32 7.87 12.54
CA ASP A 147 -11.33 9.31 12.78
C ASP A 147 -9.92 9.74 13.25
N ALA A 148 -9.13 10.27 12.34
CA ALA A 148 -7.76 10.70 12.59
C ALA A 148 -7.63 11.77 13.70
N THR A 149 -8.73 12.44 14.05
CA THR A 149 -8.74 13.43 15.13
C THR A 149 -8.82 12.81 16.54
N ASN A 150 -9.10 11.49 16.62
CA ASN A 150 -9.18 10.78 17.90
C ASN A 150 -7.81 10.35 18.46
N VAL A 151 -6.72 10.44 17.69
CA VAL A 151 -5.39 10.05 18.18
C VAL A 151 -5.09 10.71 19.52
N GLN A 152 -4.47 9.97 20.44
CA GLN A 152 -4.15 10.40 21.80
C GLN A 152 -2.65 10.46 22.09
N THR A 153 -1.81 9.92 21.22
CA THR A 153 -0.35 10.05 21.34
C THR A 153 0.02 11.53 21.50
N ALA A 154 0.66 11.87 22.62
CA ALA A 154 1.06 13.24 22.94
C ALA A 154 2.47 13.53 22.41
N ILE A 155 2.65 14.73 21.87
CA ILE A 155 3.93 15.29 21.44
C ILE A 155 4.09 16.60 22.23
N VAL A 156 4.90 16.59 23.27
CA VAL A 156 5.02 17.72 24.22
C VAL A 156 6.38 18.39 24.02
N ALA A 157 6.39 19.70 23.81
CA ALA A 157 7.64 20.47 23.71
C ALA A 157 8.36 20.53 25.07
N ASP A 158 9.66 20.24 25.08
CA ASP A 158 10.54 20.29 26.23
C ASP A 158 11.93 20.79 25.82
N GLY A 159 12.22 22.05 26.12
CA GLY A 159 13.45 22.72 25.66
C GLY A 159 13.54 22.75 24.13
N ASP A 160 14.62 22.21 23.57
CA ASP A 160 14.87 22.11 22.15
C ASP A 160 14.32 20.81 21.51
N ASP A 161 13.65 19.98 22.32
CA ASP A 161 13.12 18.69 21.92
C ASP A 161 11.60 18.64 22.01
N TYR A 162 11.05 17.53 21.46
CA TYR A 162 9.73 17.00 21.80
C TYR A 162 9.87 15.68 22.55
N VAL A 163 9.00 15.49 23.54
CA VAL A 163 8.82 14.23 24.28
C VAL A 163 7.52 13.60 23.83
N ILE A 164 7.58 12.35 23.36
CA ILE A 164 6.46 11.63 22.75
C ILE A 164 6.07 10.47 23.66
N ASN A 165 4.77 10.39 23.99
CA ASN A 165 4.19 9.31 24.78
C ASN A 165 2.90 8.79 24.12
N GLY A 166 2.75 7.47 24.02
CA GLY A 166 1.57 6.84 23.47
C GLY A 166 1.80 5.42 22.98
N LYS A 167 0.79 4.89 22.29
CA LYS A 167 0.83 3.56 21.67
C LYS A 167 0.35 3.65 20.23
N LYS A 168 1.02 2.92 19.36
CA LYS A 168 0.65 2.78 17.96
C LYS A 168 0.51 1.30 17.60
N TRP A 169 -0.35 0.98 16.66
CA TRP A 169 -0.47 -0.37 16.13
C TRP A 169 -0.79 -0.37 14.64
N TRP A 170 -0.79 -1.55 14.03
CA TRP A 170 -0.90 -1.70 12.57
C TRP A 170 0.12 -0.84 11.82
N SER A 171 1.28 -0.65 12.45
CA SER A 171 2.38 0.13 11.88
C SER A 171 3.16 -0.75 10.91
N SER A 172 2.76 -0.71 9.63
CA SER A 172 3.38 -1.51 8.58
C SER A 172 4.81 -1.09 8.32
N GLY A 173 5.69 -2.06 8.05
CA GLY A 173 7.10 -1.84 7.76
C GLY A 173 8.00 -1.75 8.99
N ALA A 174 7.45 -1.59 10.20
CA ALA A 174 8.27 -1.39 11.40
C ALA A 174 9.01 -2.65 11.90
N MET A 175 8.61 -3.85 11.44
CA MET A 175 9.37 -5.09 11.70
C MET A 175 10.57 -5.28 10.77
N HIS A 176 10.59 -4.57 9.64
CA HIS A 176 11.63 -4.75 8.64
C HIS A 176 13.02 -4.38 9.19
N PRO A 177 14.07 -5.20 9.01
CA PRO A 177 15.40 -4.94 9.58
C PRO A 177 16.03 -3.61 9.12
N HIS A 178 15.67 -3.16 7.92
CA HIS A 178 16.15 -1.89 7.36
C HIS A 178 15.23 -0.70 7.68
N CYS A 179 14.18 -0.86 8.49
CA CYS A 179 13.36 0.26 8.94
C CYS A 179 14.17 1.15 9.89
N LYS A 180 14.44 2.40 9.47
CA LYS A 180 15.29 3.34 10.20
C LYS A 180 14.56 4.57 10.70
N VAL A 181 13.41 4.91 10.10
CA VAL A 181 12.64 6.09 10.44
C VAL A 181 11.15 5.80 10.41
N ALA A 182 10.42 6.39 11.34
CA ALA A 182 8.97 6.44 11.34
C ALA A 182 8.48 7.87 11.17
N ILE A 183 7.39 8.05 10.41
CA ILE A 183 6.57 9.26 10.42
C ILE A 183 5.46 9.04 11.44
N LEU A 184 5.49 9.77 12.55
CA LEU A 184 4.55 9.62 13.64
C LEU A 184 3.54 10.77 13.64
N MET A 185 2.25 10.45 13.76
CA MET A 185 1.18 11.41 13.99
C MET A 185 0.76 11.39 15.46
N GLY A 186 0.77 12.55 16.12
CA GLY A 186 0.32 12.74 17.51
C GLY A 186 -0.27 14.13 17.69
N LYS A 187 -0.71 14.47 18.91
CA LYS A 187 -1.23 15.79 19.26
C LYS A 187 -0.14 16.63 19.92
N THR A 188 0.08 17.83 19.39
CA THR A 188 0.90 18.87 20.02
C THR A 188 0.07 19.84 20.85
N ASP A 189 -1.22 20.05 20.48
CA ASP A 189 -2.13 20.90 21.24
C ASP A 189 -3.52 20.27 21.33
N PHE A 190 -3.89 19.78 22.51
CA PHE A 190 -5.20 19.18 22.79
C PHE A 190 -6.32 20.23 22.89
N GLY A 191 -5.99 21.51 23.11
CA GLY A 191 -6.94 22.61 23.22
C GLY A 191 -7.25 23.31 21.90
N ALA A 192 -6.48 23.08 20.84
CA ALA A 192 -6.67 23.68 19.55
C ALA A 192 -7.94 23.17 18.84
N GLN A 193 -8.32 23.82 17.73
CA GLN A 193 -9.39 23.35 16.87
C GLN A 193 -9.10 21.94 16.35
N ARG A 194 -10.14 21.12 16.22
CA ARG A 194 -10.11 19.67 15.95
C ARG A 194 -9.09 19.23 14.90
N HIS A 195 -8.96 19.94 13.78
CA HIS A 195 -8.10 19.54 12.67
C HIS A 195 -6.70 20.16 12.69
N VAL A 196 -6.37 20.93 13.73
CA VAL A 196 -5.05 21.53 13.96
C VAL A 196 -4.43 21.10 15.28
N GLN A 197 -4.99 20.09 15.95
CA GLN A 197 -4.41 19.47 17.15
C GLN A 197 -3.20 18.59 16.82
N GLN A 198 -3.20 17.98 15.61
CA GLN A 198 -2.27 16.94 15.23
C GLN A 198 -1.07 17.52 14.50
N SER A 199 0.09 16.95 14.82
CA SER A 199 1.35 17.21 14.12
C SER A 199 1.98 15.91 13.63
N MET A 200 2.89 15.99 12.67
CA MET A 200 3.70 14.86 12.21
C MET A 200 5.16 15.12 12.51
N ILE A 201 5.82 14.10 13.04
CA ILE A 201 7.22 14.18 13.46
C ILE A 201 8.00 12.95 13.01
N LEU A 202 9.26 13.14 12.63
CA LEU A 202 10.17 12.05 12.26
C LEU A 202 10.79 11.46 13.52
N VAL A 203 10.67 10.14 13.67
CA VAL A 203 11.23 9.41 14.82
C VAL A 203 12.18 8.33 14.29
N PRO A 204 13.50 8.44 14.54
CA PRO A 204 14.42 7.33 14.27
C PRO A 204 14.00 6.08 15.06
N MET A 205 14.04 4.91 14.42
CA MET A 205 13.54 3.67 15.02
C MET A 205 14.36 3.17 16.21
N ASP A 206 15.60 3.64 16.35
CA ASP A 206 16.52 3.36 17.46
C ASP A 206 16.45 4.39 18.60
N THR A 207 15.51 5.33 18.57
CA THR A 207 15.35 6.34 19.62
C THR A 207 14.98 5.66 20.95
N PRO A 208 15.68 5.96 22.06
CA PRO A 208 15.34 5.44 23.38
C PRO A 208 13.88 5.68 23.73
N GLY A 209 13.21 4.67 24.30
CA GLY A 209 11.79 4.73 24.66
C GLY A 209 10.85 4.26 23.54
N LEU A 210 11.28 4.15 22.29
CA LEU A 210 10.53 3.51 21.23
C LEU A 210 10.74 1.99 21.32
N LYS A 211 9.64 1.24 21.45
CA LYS A 211 9.68 -0.22 21.51
C LYS A 211 8.71 -0.83 20.52
N VAL A 212 9.21 -1.62 19.58
CA VAL A 212 8.39 -2.53 18.78
C VAL A 212 8.05 -3.72 19.69
N VAL A 213 6.77 -3.86 20.04
CA VAL A 213 6.31 -4.81 21.07
C VAL A 213 6.08 -6.20 20.50
N ARG A 214 5.36 -6.27 19.40
CA ARG A 214 5.01 -7.54 18.71
C ARG A 214 4.54 -7.30 17.29
N PRO A 215 4.66 -8.30 16.42
CA PRO A 215 3.95 -8.31 15.15
C PRO A 215 2.46 -8.55 15.36
N LEU A 216 1.64 -8.04 14.45
CA LEU A 216 0.21 -8.27 14.36
C LEU A 216 -0.08 -9.10 13.11
N SER A 217 -0.78 -10.22 13.26
CA SER A 217 -1.15 -11.07 12.13
C SER A 217 -2.52 -10.72 11.58
N VAL A 218 -2.68 -10.84 10.26
CA VAL A 218 -3.98 -10.77 9.59
C VAL A 218 -4.38 -12.18 9.21
N PHE A 219 -5.37 -12.76 9.89
CA PHE A 219 -5.79 -14.15 9.69
C PHE A 219 -4.63 -15.18 9.74
N GLY A 220 -3.62 -14.91 10.59
CA GLY A 220 -2.42 -15.75 10.71
C GLY A 220 -1.26 -15.35 9.78
N PHE A 221 -1.47 -14.51 8.78
CA PHE A 221 -0.38 -13.98 7.93
C PHE A 221 0.33 -12.81 8.62
N LEU A 222 1.65 -12.86 8.66
CA LEU A 222 2.49 -11.86 9.33
C LEU A 222 3.06 -10.80 8.39
N ASP A 223 2.92 -10.99 7.07
CA ASP A 223 3.42 -10.08 6.03
C ASP A 223 4.92 -9.79 6.14
N SER A 224 5.68 -10.87 6.40
CA SER A 224 7.14 -10.81 6.54
C SER A 224 7.84 -10.41 5.23
N PRO A 225 8.95 -9.66 5.30
CA PRO A 225 9.61 -9.17 6.51
C PRO A 225 9.10 -7.81 7.01
N GLU A 226 8.18 -7.14 6.30
CA GLU A 226 7.67 -5.80 6.63
C GLU A 226 6.88 -5.81 7.94
N GLY A 227 5.94 -6.74 8.07
CA GLY A 227 5.06 -6.91 9.20
C GLY A 227 4.18 -5.71 9.51
N HIS A 228 3.22 -5.95 10.39
CA HIS A 228 2.41 -4.90 11.04
C HIS A 228 2.71 -4.94 12.53
N SER A 229 3.03 -3.82 13.15
CA SER A 229 3.54 -3.82 14.52
C SER A 229 2.67 -3.05 15.49
N GLU A 230 2.68 -3.52 16.76
CA GLU A 230 2.34 -2.71 17.91
C GLU A 230 3.61 -2.03 18.42
N ILE A 231 3.54 -0.71 18.67
CA ILE A 231 4.67 0.12 19.08
C ILE A 231 4.27 0.91 20.33
N HIS A 232 5.10 0.87 21.34
CA HIS A 232 4.98 1.70 22.53
C HIS A 232 6.04 2.81 22.52
N LEU A 233 5.62 3.98 22.94
CA LEU A 233 6.41 5.20 23.03
C LEU A 233 6.38 5.67 24.49
N ASP A 234 7.51 5.58 25.17
CA ASP A 234 7.66 5.98 26.55
C ASP A 234 8.80 7.00 26.66
N ASN A 235 8.42 8.27 26.84
CA ASN A 235 9.34 9.40 26.90
C ASN A 235 10.34 9.44 25.73
N VAL A 236 9.85 9.12 24.51
CA VAL A 236 10.66 9.17 23.29
C VAL A 236 11.01 10.62 22.99
N ARG A 237 12.30 10.96 23.04
CA ARG A 237 12.80 12.31 22.87
C ARG A 237 13.42 12.48 21.49
N VAL A 238 12.96 13.49 20.75
CA VAL A 238 13.50 13.85 19.42
C VAL A 238 13.64 15.37 19.30
N PRO A 239 14.64 15.87 18.53
CA PRO A 239 14.82 17.30 18.31
C PRO A 239 13.59 17.95 17.66
N LYS A 240 13.33 19.22 17.96
CA LYS A 240 12.26 19.99 17.30
C LYS A 240 12.42 20.09 15.79
N SER A 241 13.64 19.99 15.29
CA SER A 241 13.95 19.94 13.87
C SER A 241 13.38 18.71 13.14
N ASN A 242 12.92 17.68 13.86
CA ASN A 242 12.26 16.50 13.30
C ASN A 242 10.77 16.75 13.00
N LEU A 243 10.18 17.87 13.42
CA LEU A 243 8.81 18.23 13.08
C LEU A 243 8.68 18.47 11.57
N LEU A 244 7.65 17.91 10.95
CA LEU A 244 7.32 18.15 9.55
C LEU A 244 6.46 19.41 9.43
N GLN A 245 6.94 20.40 8.67
CA GLN A 245 6.35 21.74 8.56
C GLN A 245 6.24 22.46 9.90
N GLU A 246 5.02 22.53 10.47
CA GLU A 246 4.69 23.25 11.68
C GLU A 246 3.74 22.45 12.58
N GLU A 247 3.62 22.84 13.83
CA GLU A 247 2.61 22.26 14.72
C GLU A 247 1.21 22.46 14.15
N GLY A 248 0.33 21.48 14.31
CA GLY A 248 -1.04 21.52 13.80
C GLY A 248 -1.21 21.13 12.34
N SER A 249 -0.13 20.89 11.57
CA SER A 249 -0.19 20.52 10.15
C SER A 249 -0.44 19.02 9.91
N GLY A 250 -0.41 18.18 10.96
CA GLY A 250 -0.42 16.72 10.84
C GLY A 250 -1.64 16.15 10.14
N PHE A 251 -2.84 16.70 10.39
CA PHE A 251 -4.05 16.26 9.71
C PHE A 251 -4.01 16.56 8.20
N ALA A 252 -3.55 17.74 7.81
CA ALA A 252 -3.43 18.12 6.40
C ALA A 252 -2.39 17.26 5.66
N ILE A 253 -1.24 16.96 6.29
CA ILE A 253 -0.21 16.07 5.77
C ILE A 253 -0.78 14.66 5.58
N ALA A 254 -1.53 14.12 6.56
CA ALA A 254 -2.17 12.81 6.47
C ALA A 254 -3.11 12.72 5.25
N GLN A 255 -3.94 13.72 5.02
CA GLN A 255 -4.85 13.76 3.87
C GLN A 255 -4.08 13.82 2.54
N GLY A 256 -2.97 14.56 2.49
CA GLY A 256 -2.10 14.64 1.32
C GLY A 256 -1.44 13.30 0.96
N ARG A 257 -1.01 12.54 1.98
CA ARG A 257 -0.37 11.21 1.84
C ARG A 257 -1.33 10.11 1.39
N LEU A 258 -2.52 10.07 2.00
CA LEU A 258 -3.45 8.95 1.83
C LEU A 258 -4.09 8.91 0.44
N GLY A 259 -4.19 10.02 -0.27
CA GLY A 259 -4.79 10.08 -1.60
C GLY A 259 -4.07 9.20 -2.62
N PRO A 260 -2.79 9.46 -2.95
CA PRO A 260 -1.99 8.64 -3.85
C PRO A 260 -1.87 7.19 -3.39
N GLY A 261 -1.61 6.95 -2.10
CA GLY A 261 -1.50 5.62 -1.53
C GLY A 261 -2.73 4.75 -1.80
N ARG A 262 -3.93 5.30 -1.69
CA ARG A 262 -5.20 4.61 -1.99
C ARG A 262 -5.27 4.16 -3.46
N ILE A 263 -4.85 5.01 -4.39
CA ILE A 263 -4.82 4.68 -5.82
C ILE A 263 -3.84 3.54 -6.08
N HIS A 264 -2.62 3.63 -5.54
CA HIS A 264 -1.59 2.61 -5.71
C HIS A 264 -2.01 1.24 -5.16
N HIS A 265 -2.69 1.19 -4.00
CA HIS A 265 -3.26 -0.05 -3.48
C HIS A 265 -4.32 -0.63 -4.41
N CYS A 266 -5.23 0.20 -4.94
CA CYS A 266 -6.26 -0.26 -5.87
C CYS A 266 -5.65 -0.81 -7.18
N MET A 267 -4.60 -0.18 -7.70
CA MET A 267 -3.89 -0.67 -8.89
C MET A 267 -3.30 -2.07 -8.65
N ARG A 268 -2.60 -2.28 -7.52
CA ARG A 268 -2.04 -3.60 -7.17
C ARG A 268 -3.11 -4.66 -6.94
N LEU A 269 -4.24 -4.31 -6.36
CA LEU A 269 -5.37 -5.23 -6.15
C LEU A 269 -5.95 -5.73 -7.47
N ILE A 270 -6.00 -4.90 -8.53
CA ILE A 270 -6.42 -5.34 -9.86
C ILE A 270 -5.46 -6.43 -10.38
N GLY A 271 -4.15 -6.26 -10.18
CA GLY A 271 -3.16 -7.27 -10.56
C GLY A 271 -3.35 -8.60 -9.85
N ALA A 272 -3.64 -8.57 -8.54
CA ALA A 272 -3.96 -9.77 -7.77
C ALA A 272 -5.26 -10.46 -8.27
N ALA A 273 -6.31 -9.68 -8.58
CA ALA A 273 -7.56 -10.19 -9.13
C ALA A 273 -7.36 -10.80 -10.51
N GLN A 274 -6.63 -10.13 -11.39
CA GLN A 274 -6.32 -10.61 -12.75
C GLN A 274 -5.55 -11.94 -12.69
N ARG A 275 -4.52 -12.03 -11.87
CA ARG A 275 -3.76 -13.28 -11.69
C ARG A 275 -4.61 -14.39 -11.10
N SER A 276 -5.49 -14.09 -10.16
CA SER A 276 -6.41 -15.08 -9.59
C SER A 276 -7.36 -15.64 -10.64
N LEU A 277 -7.85 -14.81 -11.55
CA LEU A 277 -8.68 -15.26 -12.67
C LEU A 277 -7.89 -16.16 -13.64
N GLU A 278 -6.64 -15.82 -13.94
CA GLU A 278 -5.76 -16.64 -14.80
C GLU A 278 -5.50 -18.02 -14.16
N LEU A 279 -5.11 -18.07 -12.89
CA LEU A 279 -4.95 -19.33 -12.15
C LEU A 279 -6.24 -20.15 -12.10
N MET A 280 -7.41 -19.50 -11.96
CA MET A 280 -8.70 -20.16 -12.04
C MET A 280 -8.89 -20.78 -13.41
N CYS A 281 -8.63 -20.07 -14.51
CA CYS A 281 -8.76 -20.58 -15.88
C CYS A 281 -7.84 -21.78 -16.14
N GLU A 282 -6.57 -21.71 -15.72
CA GLU A 282 -5.62 -22.82 -15.84
C GLU A 282 -6.09 -24.06 -15.08
N ARG A 283 -6.57 -23.84 -13.85
CA ARG A 283 -7.09 -24.92 -13.00
C ARG A 283 -8.28 -25.62 -13.62
N VAL A 284 -9.28 -24.88 -14.09
CA VAL A 284 -10.53 -25.48 -14.59
C VAL A 284 -10.38 -26.12 -15.95
N ALA A 285 -9.39 -25.72 -16.76
CA ALA A 285 -9.07 -26.32 -18.06
C ALA A 285 -8.52 -27.76 -17.91
N THR A 286 -7.87 -28.07 -16.81
CA THR A 286 -7.17 -29.34 -16.60
C THR A 286 -7.84 -30.25 -15.55
N ARG A 287 -8.55 -29.69 -14.57
CA ARG A 287 -9.15 -30.44 -13.47
C ARG A 287 -10.42 -31.14 -13.90
N VAL A 288 -10.46 -32.47 -13.77
CA VAL A 288 -11.61 -33.31 -14.08
C VAL A 288 -12.41 -33.61 -12.82
N ALA A 289 -13.74 -33.47 -12.88
CA ALA A 289 -14.70 -33.93 -11.89
C ALA A 289 -15.95 -34.45 -12.60
N PHE A 290 -16.53 -35.55 -12.11
CA PHE A 290 -17.73 -36.17 -12.68
C PHE A 290 -17.61 -36.45 -14.20
N GLY A 291 -16.42 -36.92 -14.64
CA GLY A 291 -16.14 -37.34 -15.99
C GLY A 291 -15.90 -36.23 -17.03
N ARG A 292 -15.83 -34.97 -16.64
CA ARG A 292 -15.55 -33.83 -17.52
C ARG A 292 -14.68 -32.77 -16.84
N THR A 293 -14.07 -31.88 -17.60
CA THR A 293 -13.26 -30.78 -17.05
C THR A 293 -14.16 -29.76 -16.33
N LEU A 294 -13.60 -29.07 -15.32
CA LEU A 294 -14.38 -28.06 -14.58
C LEU A 294 -14.88 -26.95 -15.48
N GLN A 295 -14.15 -26.57 -16.54
CA GLN A 295 -14.58 -25.55 -17.51
C GLN A 295 -15.88 -25.92 -18.25
N ASP A 296 -16.29 -27.19 -18.26
CA ASP A 296 -17.52 -27.62 -18.93
C ASP A 296 -18.79 -27.43 -18.07
N PHE A 297 -18.62 -27.02 -16.81
CA PHE A 297 -19.74 -26.67 -15.96
C PHE A 297 -20.16 -25.21 -16.17
N SER A 298 -21.45 -24.98 -16.42
CA SER A 298 -22.00 -23.65 -16.71
C SER A 298 -21.74 -22.63 -15.59
N SER A 299 -21.84 -23.04 -14.33
CA SER A 299 -21.57 -22.17 -13.18
C SER A 299 -20.13 -21.63 -13.19
N ILE A 300 -19.15 -22.48 -13.48
CA ILE A 300 -17.73 -22.08 -13.59
C ILE A 300 -17.53 -21.04 -14.70
N ARG A 301 -18.13 -21.28 -15.88
CA ARG A 301 -18.06 -20.31 -17.01
C ARG A 301 -18.69 -18.97 -16.64
N GLN A 302 -19.81 -18.99 -15.92
CA GLN A 302 -20.46 -17.77 -15.44
C GLN A 302 -19.59 -17.01 -14.41
N ASP A 303 -18.93 -17.72 -13.50
CA ASP A 303 -18.01 -17.11 -12.53
C ASP A 303 -16.78 -16.49 -13.20
N ILE A 304 -16.21 -17.14 -14.21
CA ILE A 304 -15.13 -16.59 -15.05
C ILE A 304 -15.58 -15.32 -15.76
N ALA A 305 -16.74 -15.36 -16.43
CA ALA A 305 -17.27 -14.21 -17.16
C ALA A 305 -17.56 -13.01 -16.22
N ARG A 306 -18.20 -13.28 -15.07
CA ARG A 306 -18.45 -12.26 -14.06
C ARG A 306 -17.15 -11.64 -13.55
N SER A 307 -16.17 -12.46 -13.20
CA SER A 307 -14.88 -12.00 -12.72
C SER A 307 -14.17 -11.12 -13.75
N ARG A 308 -14.21 -11.51 -15.04
CA ARG A 308 -13.66 -10.70 -16.12
C ARG A 308 -14.32 -9.33 -16.23
N CYS A 309 -15.66 -9.29 -16.19
CA CYS A 309 -16.41 -8.03 -16.26
C CYS A 309 -16.09 -7.13 -15.06
N GLU A 310 -16.09 -7.68 -13.85
CA GLU A 310 -15.83 -6.93 -12.62
C GLU A 310 -14.41 -6.35 -12.59
N ILE A 311 -13.40 -7.09 -13.05
CA ILE A 311 -12.02 -6.61 -13.18
C ILE A 311 -11.95 -5.43 -14.15
N GLU A 312 -12.51 -5.55 -15.36
CA GLU A 312 -12.44 -4.49 -16.37
C GLU A 312 -13.18 -3.21 -15.93
N GLN A 313 -14.36 -3.34 -15.34
CA GLN A 313 -15.11 -2.20 -14.81
C GLN A 313 -14.30 -1.47 -13.74
N THR A 314 -13.68 -2.23 -12.82
CA THR A 314 -12.89 -1.66 -11.72
C THR A 314 -11.60 -1.04 -12.23
N ARG A 315 -10.92 -1.67 -13.19
CA ARG A 315 -9.71 -1.12 -13.83
C ARG A 315 -10.00 0.23 -14.45
N LEU A 316 -11.08 0.36 -15.23
CA LEU A 316 -11.47 1.63 -15.84
C LEU A 316 -11.77 2.70 -14.80
N LEU A 317 -12.41 2.35 -13.69
CA LEU A 317 -12.68 3.30 -12.60
C LEU A 317 -11.38 3.77 -11.92
N VAL A 318 -10.43 2.88 -11.71
CA VAL A 318 -9.11 3.21 -11.14
C VAL A 318 -8.31 4.11 -12.08
N LEU A 319 -8.32 3.84 -13.38
CA LEU A 319 -7.69 4.71 -14.39
C LEU A 319 -8.33 6.10 -14.42
N ALA A 320 -9.66 6.17 -14.32
CA ALA A 320 -10.38 7.46 -14.24
C ALA A 320 -10.00 8.26 -12.98
N ALA A 321 -9.79 7.58 -11.84
CA ALA A 321 -9.34 8.23 -10.61
C ALA A 321 -7.89 8.76 -10.73
N ALA A 322 -7.01 7.97 -11.34
CA ALA A 322 -5.62 8.37 -11.60
C ALA A 322 -5.54 9.58 -12.55
N ASP A 323 -6.26 9.55 -13.67
CA ASP A 323 -6.33 10.66 -14.63
C ASP A 323 -6.88 11.95 -13.99
N LYS A 324 -7.96 11.83 -13.20
CA LYS A 324 -8.53 12.98 -12.51
C LYS A 324 -7.57 13.57 -11.48
N MET A 325 -6.81 12.71 -10.79
CA MET A 325 -5.79 13.15 -9.85
C MET A 325 -4.64 13.87 -10.55
N ASP A 326 -4.16 13.35 -11.67
CA ASP A 326 -3.09 13.97 -12.47
C ASP A 326 -3.47 15.34 -13.01
N ARG A 327 -4.74 15.52 -13.42
CA ARG A 327 -5.21 16.79 -14.01
C ARG A 327 -5.62 17.84 -12.97
N HIS A 328 -6.18 17.40 -11.84
CA HIS A 328 -6.88 18.30 -10.93
C HIS A 328 -6.44 18.19 -9.47
N GLY A 329 -5.54 17.27 -9.17
CA GLY A 329 -5.03 17.00 -7.83
C GLY A 329 -5.98 16.22 -6.92
N ASN A 330 -5.45 15.81 -5.77
CA ASN A 330 -6.10 14.92 -4.81
C ASN A 330 -7.45 15.45 -4.30
N LYS A 331 -7.55 16.75 -4.02
CA LYS A 331 -8.78 17.36 -3.46
C LYS A 331 -9.97 17.25 -4.41
N VAL A 332 -9.74 17.41 -5.73
CA VAL A 332 -10.79 17.32 -6.76
C VAL A 332 -11.09 15.87 -7.12
N ALA A 333 -10.10 14.97 -7.02
CA ALA A 333 -10.27 13.55 -7.31
C ALA A 333 -10.88 12.73 -6.14
N LYS A 334 -11.16 13.35 -4.98
CA LYS A 334 -11.55 12.67 -3.73
C LYS A 334 -12.75 11.73 -3.86
N ASP A 335 -13.74 12.06 -4.70
CA ASP A 335 -14.92 11.26 -4.97
C ASP A 335 -14.57 9.96 -5.69
N LEU A 336 -13.77 10.02 -6.77
CA LEU A 336 -13.30 8.84 -7.46
C LEU A 336 -12.35 8.00 -6.59
N ILE A 337 -11.51 8.64 -5.77
CA ILE A 337 -10.64 7.94 -4.81
C ILE A 337 -11.48 7.18 -3.78
N ALA A 338 -12.58 7.75 -3.30
CA ALA A 338 -13.51 7.04 -2.42
C ALA A 338 -14.19 5.87 -3.14
N MET A 339 -14.67 6.07 -4.38
CA MET A 339 -15.31 5.02 -5.20
C MET A 339 -14.37 3.82 -5.40
N ILE A 340 -13.12 4.04 -5.81
CA ILE A 340 -12.19 2.93 -6.04
C ILE A 340 -11.84 2.19 -4.75
N LYS A 341 -11.75 2.88 -3.61
CA LYS A 341 -11.51 2.25 -2.31
C LYS A 341 -12.68 1.39 -1.84
N ILE A 342 -13.92 1.74 -2.21
CA ILE A 342 -15.10 0.93 -1.93
C ILE A 342 -15.14 -0.30 -2.84
N VAL A 343 -14.94 -0.10 -4.15
CA VAL A 343 -15.20 -1.13 -5.16
C VAL A 343 -14.04 -2.11 -5.31
N THR A 344 -12.79 -1.63 -5.38
CA THR A 344 -11.65 -2.46 -5.78
C THR A 344 -11.34 -3.59 -4.78
N PRO A 345 -11.23 -3.33 -3.45
CA PRO A 345 -10.95 -4.42 -2.51
C PRO A 345 -12.06 -5.47 -2.46
N ALA A 346 -13.34 -5.04 -2.54
CA ALA A 346 -14.49 -5.93 -2.54
C ALA A 346 -14.53 -6.79 -3.82
N MET A 347 -14.28 -6.19 -4.99
CA MET A 347 -14.16 -6.90 -6.27
C MET A 347 -13.04 -7.92 -6.21
N THR A 348 -11.84 -7.52 -5.79
CA THR A 348 -10.69 -8.42 -5.71
C THR A 348 -10.98 -9.59 -4.80
N GLN A 349 -11.56 -9.35 -3.62
CA GLN A 349 -11.94 -10.41 -2.69
C GLN A 349 -12.92 -11.41 -3.32
N ALA A 350 -13.92 -10.94 -4.05
CA ALA A 350 -14.92 -11.77 -4.73
C ALA A 350 -14.31 -12.62 -5.87
N VAL A 351 -13.41 -12.04 -6.67
CA VAL A 351 -12.72 -12.77 -7.75
C VAL A 351 -11.79 -13.84 -7.17
N VAL A 352 -11.01 -13.49 -6.14
CA VAL A 352 -10.13 -14.45 -5.47
C VAL A 352 -10.92 -15.58 -4.81
N ASP A 353 -12.07 -15.29 -4.19
CA ASP A 353 -12.95 -16.29 -3.56
C ASP A 353 -13.45 -17.31 -4.59
N ARG A 354 -13.89 -16.86 -5.78
CA ARG A 354 -14.27 -17.77 -6.89
C ARG A 354 -13.09 -18.62 -7.36
N ALA A 355 -11.90 -18.06 -7.43
CA ALA A 355 -10.68 -18.79 -7.79
C ALA A 355 -10.33 -19.85 -6.73
N ILE A 356 -10.41 -19.51 -5.44
CA ILE A 356 -10.25 -20.45 -4.32
C ILE A 356 -11.24 -21.60 -4.45
N GLN A 357 -12.52 -21.29 -4.68
CA GLN A 357 -13.57 -22.30 -4.82
C GLN A 357 -13.27 -23.26 -5.99
N ALA A 358 -12.79 -22.76 -7.11
CA ALA A 358 -12.42 -23.59 -8.28
C ALA A 358 -11.19 -24.48 -8.00
N HIS A 359 -10.30 -24.08 -7.10
CA HIS A 359 -9.14 -24.88 -6.69
C HIS A 359 -9.48 -25.92 -5.62
N GLY A 360 -10.59 -25.73 -4.89
CA GLY A 360 -10.95 -26.58 -3.76
C GLY A 360 -9.94 -26.43 -2.61
N GLY A 361 -9.59 -27.54 -1.92
CA GLY A 361 -8.64 -27.52 -0.81
C GLY A 361 -7.29 -26.87 -1.12
N MET A 362 -6.81 -27.00 -2.36
CA MET A 362 -5.57 -26.35 -2.81
C MET A 362 -5.68 -24.82 -2.78
N GLY A 363 -6.87 -24.25 -3.02
CA GLY A 363 -7.09 -22.80 -3.02
C GLY A 363 -6.96 -22.14 -1.64
N VAL A 364 -7.17 -22.89 -0.56
CA VAL A 364 -7.00 -22.39 0.83
C VAL A 364 -5.64 -22.76 1.44
N SER A 365 -4.82 -23.53 0.70
CA SER A 365 -3.48 -23.93 1.15
C SER A 365 -2.42 -22.90 0.71
N ALA A 366 -1.19 -23.08 1.19
CA ALA A 366 -0.03 -22.30 0.78
C ALA A 366 0.53 -22.70 -0.62
N ASP A 367 -0.04 -23.73 -1.27
CA ASP A 367 0.38 -24.19 -2.60
C ASP A 367 -0.02 -23.22 -3.72
N THR A 368 -0.90 -22.26 -3.41
CA THR A 368 -1.29 -21.17 -4.31
C THR A 368 -1.20 -19.83 -3.58
N PRO A 369 -1.03 -18.71 -4.29
CA PRO A 369 -1.05 -17.38 -3.69
C PRO A 369 -2.46 -16.90 -3.28
N LEU A 370 -3.51 -17.66 -3.61
CA LEU A 370 -4.91 -17.22 -3.54
C LEU A 370 -5.34 -16.84 -2.11
N ALA A 371 -5.01 -17.67 -1.11
CA ALA A 371 -5.34 -17.36 0.28
C ALA A 371 -4.71 -16.03 0.73
N GLY A 372 -3.43 -15.79 0.36
CA GLY A 372 -2.74 -14.53 0.64
C GLY A 372 -3.37 -13.32 -0.07
N TYR A 373 -3.83 -13.47 -1.32
CA TYR A 373 -4.54 -12.40 -2.04
C TYR A 373 -5.90 -12.09 -1.41
N TRP A 374 -6.64 -13.12 -0.98
CA TRP A 374 -7.91 -12.92 -0.30
C TRP A 374 -7.73 -12.14 1.00
N VAL A 375 -6.73 -12.51 1.80
CA VAL A 375 -6.37 -11.81 3.05
C VAL A 375 -5.95 -10.38 2.76
N TYR A 376 -5.10 -10.14 1.77
CA TYR A 376 -4.69 -8.81 1.36
C TYR A 376 -5.87 -7.94 0.93
N ALA A 377 -6.76 -8.45 0.08
CA ALA A 377 -7.97 -7.74 -0.35
C ALA A 377 -8.88 -7.41 0.83
N ARG A 378 -9.05 -8.35 1.80
CA ARG A 378 -9.83 -8.11 3.01
C ARG A 378 -9.22 -7.03 3.91
N THR A 379 -7.89 -7.01 4.03
CA THR A 379 -7.14 -5.99 4.78
C THR A 379 -7.38 -4.61 4.19
N MET A 380 -7.37 -4.51 2.86
CA MET A 380 -7.54 -3.24 2.16
C MET A 380 -8.93 -2.63 2.25
N ARG A 381 -9.91 -3.35 2.78
CA ARG A 381 -11.22 -2.82 3.17
C ARG A 381 -11.19 -2.07 4.52
N LEU A 382 -10.08 -2.15 5.25
CA LEU A 382 -9.86 -1.48 6.54
C LEU A 382 -8.74 -0.45 6.46
N ALA A 383 -7.63 -0.79 5.79
CA ALA A 383 -6.44 0.07 5.68
C ALA A 383 -6.73 1.33 4.83
N ASP A 384 -6.08 2.43 5.16
CA ASP A 384 -6.24 3.76 4.52
C ASP A 384 -7.69 4.30 4.53
N GLY A 385 -8.42 3.94 5.58
CA GLY A 385 -9.84 4.24 5.78
C GLY A 385 -10.73 3.04 5.43
N PRO A 386 -11.57 2.60 6.38
CA PRO A 386 -12.53 1.52 6.15
C PRO A 386 -13.61 1.89 5.14
N ASP A 387 -14.26 0.88 4.57
CA ASP A 387 -15.33 1.01 3.57
C ASP A 387 -16.38 2.05 4.01
N GLU A 388 -16.79 2.02 5.29
CA GLU A 388 -17.83 2.88 5.86
C GLU A 388 -17.44 4.36 5.85
N VAL A 389 -16.15 4.69 6.06
CA VAL A 389 -15.68 6.08 6.00
C VAL A 389 -15.79 6.63 4.58
N HIS A 390 -15.39 5.83 3.59
CA HIS A 390 -15.48 6.21 2.18
C HIS A 390 -16.95 6.31 1.72
N MET A 391 -17.79 5.34 2.10
CA MET A 391 -19.23 5.32 1.78
C MET A 391 -19.96 6.50 2.41
N HIS A 392 -19.69 6.79 3.70
CA HIS A 392 -20.29 7.93 4.39
C HIS A 392 -19.95 9.26 3.72
N GLN A 393 -18.64 9.47 3.43
CA GLN A 393 -18.20 10.71 2.78
C GLN A 393 -18.82 10.86 1.39
N LEU A 394 -18.75 9.81 0.56
CA LEU A 394 -19.26 9.82 -0.81
C LEU A 394 -20.77 10.06 -0.83
N GLY A 395 -21.52 9.33 0.01
CA GLY A 395 -22.98 9.47 0.12
C GLY A 395 -23.39 10.89 0.54
N ARG A 396 -22.76 11.43 1.57
CA ARG A 396 -23.00 12.80 2.03
C ARG A 396 -22.72 13.83 0.92
N ASP A 397 -21.60 13.70 0.24
CA ASP A 397 -21.20 14.66 -0.80
C ASP A 397 -22.12 14.55 -2.05
N THR A 398 -22.61 13.34 -2.36
CA THR A 398 -23.62 13.10 -3.41
C THR A 398 -24.95 13.76 -3.09
N VAL A 399 -25.48 13.58 -1.86
CA VAL A 399 -26.72 14.25 -1.43
C VAL A 399 -26.58 15.76 -1.56
N LYS A 400 -25.48 16.34 -1.06
CA LYS A 400 -25.23 17.79 -1.19
C LYS A 400 -25.18 18.27 -2.64
N HIS A 401 -24.71 17.46 -3.56
CA HIS A 401 -24.64 17.82 -4.98
C HIS A 401 -26.02 17.95 -5.61
N TRP A 402 -26.94 17.06 -5.26
CA TRP A 402 -28.30 17.00 -5.84
C TRP A 402 -29.37 17.79 -5.10
N THR A 403 -29.05 18.32 -3.92
CA THR A 403 -29.99 19.11 -3.09
C THR A 403 -29.64 20.60 -3.02
N ARG A 404 -28.72 21.08 -3.85
CA ARG A 404 -28.34 22.49 -3.99
C ARG A 404 -29.19 23.23 -5.03
#